data_d1ec56b89dfc140efd9fe2a05462db23
#
_entry.id   d1ec56b89dfc140efd9fe2a05462db23
#
_cell.length_a   1.000
_cell.length_b   1.000
_cell.length_c   1.000
_cell.angle_alpha   90.00
_cell.angle_beta   90.00
_cell.angle_gamma   90.00
#
_symmetry.space_group_name_H-M   'P 1'
#
loop_
_entity.id
_entity.type
_entity.pdbx_description
1 polymer ?
#
loop_
_entity_poly.entity_id
_entity_poly.type
_entity_poly.pdbx_seq_one_letter_code
_entity_poly.pdbx_strand_id
1 'polypeptide(L)'
;MRHTPRDVRPESYESHLIVRPDRVKRLLRWHNVPFMFYHVRMTRQTYAMRALGRGAASNAVSRYDRLTRTEEDDGWDAGEALPPLRTEVSVEVPRSIITYNKSPDLPFDRSINVYRGCEHGCVYCFARPSHAYLGLSPGLDFETRLIARPDAPQVLQRELAARRYAVAPIAMGTNTDPYQPIEREHGITRACLQVLSDAGHPVAIVTKGTLIERDIDILSDMARRGLVRVGISVTTLDARLSRLMEPRVPAPKRRIEIIRRLAQAGIPVRVMASPMIPALSDPELEAILAAGKDAGARSASWIMLRLPREVSPLVQEWLAQHYPDRAGRIMARLREMHGGADYDSRWGQRMRGTGPYAEMVAQRFRVAVKRLGLQTAGTPMRCDLFRPPVLPGAQMSLF
;
A
#
# COMPACT_ATOMS: atom_id res chain seq x y z
N MET A 1 -45.58 -21.31 -44.69
CA MET A 1 -45.80 -20.22 -43.73
C MET A 1 -44.49 -19.85 -43.13
N ARG A 2 -44.00 -18.67 -43.42
CA ARG A 2 -42.66 -18.19 -43.01
C ARG A 2 -42.80 -17.47 -41.66
N HIS A 3 -42.05 -17.87 -40.63
CA HIS A 3 -41.87 -17.08 -39.42
C HIS A 3 -40.49 -16.41 -39.45
N THR A 4 -40.53 -15.10 -39.49
CA THR A 4 -39.36 -14.19 -39.31
C THR A 4 -39.00 -14.07 -37.83
N PRO A 5 -37.73 -14.03 -37.45
CA PRO A 5 -37.31 -13.72 -36.08
C PRO A 5 -37.40 -12.22 -35.81
N ARG A 6 -37.85 -11.87 -34.63
CA ARG A 6 -37.90 -10.50 -34.14
C ARG A 6 -36.48 -10.02 -33.81
N ASP A 7 -36.10 -8.90 -34.40
CA ASP A 7 -34.92 -8.10 -34.03
C ASP A 7 -35.07 -7.61 -32.59
N VAL A 8 -34.17 -8.08 -31.73
CA VAL A 8 -33.90 -7.48 -30.41
C VAL A 8 -32.74 -6.52 -30.61
N ARG A 9 -33.05 -5.22 -30.63
CA ARG A 9 -31.99 -4.18 -30.60
C ARG A 9 -31.36 -4.18 -29.24
N PRO A 10 -30.01 -4.10 -29.14
CA PRO A 10 -29.36 -3.86 -27.87
C PRO A 10 -29.56 -2.39 -27.47
N GLU A 11 -30.04 -2.16 -26.26
CA GLU A 11 -30.05 -0.83 -25.65
C GLU A 11 -28.61 -0.32 -25.51
N SER A 12 -28.33 0.74 -26.24
CA SER A 12 -27.05 1.46 -26.17
C SER A 12 -27.01 2.28 -24.88
N TYR A 13 -26.20 1.87 -23.90
CA TYR A 13 -25.77 2.74 -22.81
C TYR A 13 -24.92 3.86 -23.38
N GLU A 14 -25.49 5.03 -23.65
CA GLU A 14 -24.73 6.24 -23.95
C GLU A 14 -24.08 6.75 -22.66
N SER A 15 -22.80 6.48 -22.50
CA SER A 15 -21.98 7.15 -21.49
C SER A 15 -21.61 8.54 -22.01
N HIS A 16 -22.17 9.59 -21.43
CA HIS A 16 -21.82 10.96 -21.77
C HIS A 16 -20.39 11.29 -21.32
N LEU A 17 -19.55 11.66 -22.25
CA LEU A 17 -18.15 11.99 -22.07
C LEU A 17 -17.97 13.52 -22.08
N ILE A 18 -17.47 14.10 -20.98
CA ILE A 18 -17.17 15.53 -20.91
C ILE A 18 -15.69 15.76 -21.24
N VAL A 19 -15.42 16.48 -22.32
CA VAL A 19 -14.07 16.89 -22.76
C VAL A 19 -13.70 18.24 -22.15
N ARG A 20 -12.45 18.40 -21.67
CA ARG A 20 -11.98 19.67 -21.05
C ARG A 20 -12.13 20.88 -21.99
N PRO A 21 -12.51 22.07 -21.47
CA PRO A 21 -12.92 23.24 -22.25
C PRO A 21 -11.87 23.81 -23.22
N ASP A 22 -10.60 23.62 -22.94
CA ASP A 22 -9.48 24.21 -23.68
C ASP A 22 -9.23 23.60 -25.07
N ARG A 23 -9.72 22.39 -25.34
CA ARG A 23 -9.65 21.75 -26.68
C ARG A 23 -10.94 21.82 -27.50
N VAL A 24 -12.08 22.13 -26.87
CA VAL A 24 -13.38 22.19 -27.55
C VAL A 24 -13.50 23.42 -28.44
N LYS A 25 -12.82 24.52 -28.11
CA LYS A 25 -12.87 25.77 -28.92
C LYS A 25 -12.36 25.67 -30.37
N ARG A 26 -11.62 24.61 -30.71
CA ARG A 26 -11.12 24.40 -32.07
C ARG A 26 -12.04 23.56 -32.97
N LEU A 27 -12.96 22.79 -32.40
CA LEU A 27 -13.82 21.86 -33.16
C LEU A 27 -15.26 22.37 -33.38
N LEU A 28 -15.72 23.39 -32.63
CA LEU A 28 -17.11 23.80 -32.60
C LEU A 28 -17.40 25.13 -33.37
N ARG A 29 -16.67 25.43 -34.42
CA ARG A 29 -16.96 26.64 -35.24
C ARG A 29 -18.16 26.53 -36.19
N TRP A 30 -18.95 25.43 -36.13
CA TRP A 30 -19.96 25.15 -37.14
C TRP A 30 -21.41 24.93 -36.65
N HIS A 31 -21.71 24.95 -35.36
CA HIS A 31 -23.12 24.88 -34.95
C HIS A 31 -23.38 25.69 -33.67
N ASN A 32 -24.32 26.67 -33.79
CA ASN A 32 -24.89 27.44 -32.71
C ASN A 32 -25.87 26.57 -31.92
N VAL A 33 -25.40 25.79 -30.91
CA VAL A 33 -26.25 25.07 -29.95
C VAL A 33 -25.92 25.59 -28.56
N PRO A 34 -26.88 26.10 -27.78
CA PRO A 34 -26.62 26.57 -26.43
C PRO A 34 -26.35 25.39 -25.52
N PHE A 35 -25.13 25.28 -24.98
CA PHE A 35 -24.78 24.30 -23.94
C PHE A 35 -25.33 24.75 -22.60
N MET A 36 -26.27 23.98 -22.07
CA MET A 36 -26.78 24.12 -20.71
C MET A 36 -25.97 23.21 -19.78
N PHE A 37 -25.10 23.81 -18.95
CA PHE A 37 -24.35 23.04 -17.95
C PHE A 37 -25.24 22.79 -16.72
N TYR A 38 -25.68 21.55 -16.53
CA TYR A 38 -26.28 21.11 -15.29
C TYR A 38 -25.18 20.61 -14.35
N HIS A 39 -24.97 21.31 -13.23
CA HIS A 39 -24.16 20.84 -12.13
C HIS A 39 -25.06 20.05 -11.17
N VAL A 40 -25.06 18.75 -11.28
CA VAL A 40 -25.72 17.89 -10.29
C VAL A 40 -24.72 17.59 -9.16
N ARG A 41 -25.03 18.05 -7.96
CA ARG A 41 -24.32 17.66 -6.74
C ARG A 41 -24.78 16.28 -6.33
N MET A 42 -23.98 15.23 -6.56
CA MET A 42 -24.16 14.00 -5.83
C MET A 42 -24.10 14.25 -4.33
N THR A 43 -25.07 13.81 -3.57
CA THR A 43 -25.03 13.94 -2.13
C THR A 43 -23.87 13.07 -1.61
N ARG A 44 -22.95 13.67 -0.87
CA ARG A 44 -21.81 13.01 -0.18
C ARG A 44 -22.21 11.74 0.57
N GLN A 45 -23.50 11.56 0.87
CA GLN A 45 -24.07 10.48 1.63
C GLN A 45 -24.10 9.13 0.87
N THR A 46 -24.32 9.13 -0.44
CA THR A 46 -24.43 7.91 -1.26
C THR A 46 -23.05 7.26 -1.46
N TYR A 47 -22.01 8.04 -1.69
CA TYR A 47 -20.63 7.53 -1.76
C TYR A 47 -20.13 7.00 -0.41
N ALA A 48 -20.44 7.70 0.69
CA ALA A 48 -20.03 7.28 2.04
C ALA A 48 -20.62 5.93 2.42
N MET A 49 -21.84 5.60 2.00
CA MET A 49 -22.48 4.30 2.25
C MET A 49 -21.83 3.17 1.44
N ARG A 50 -21.41 3.40 0.20
CA ARG A 50 -20.72 2.39 -0.63
C ARG A 50 -19.30 2.10 -0.13
N ALA A 51 -18.65 3.10 0.43
CA ALA A 51 -17.28 3.02 0.91
C ALA A 51 -17.16 2.49 2.36
N LEU A 52 -18.25 2.02 2.97
CA LEU A 52 -18.23 1.43 4.31
C LEU A 52 -17.15 0.33 4.41
N GLY A 53 -16.22 0.50 5.36
CA GLY A 53 -15.09 -0.40 5.55
C GLY A 53 -13.97 -0.25 4.52
N ARG A 54 -13.93 0.89 3.78
CA ARG A 54 -12.84 1.31 2.91
C ARG A 54 -12.15 2.56 3.47
N GLY A 55 -10.89 2.78 3.12
CA GLY A 55 -10.12 3.93 3.61
C GLY A 55 -10.33 5.18 2.77
N ALA A 56 -10.40 5.05 1.45
CA ALA A 56 -10.76 6.16 0.57
C ALA A 56 -12.28 6.35 0.55
N ALA A 57 -12.71 7.60 0.55
CA ALA A 57 -14.14 7.94 0.43
C ALA A 57 -14.59 8.01 -1.05
N SER A 58 -13.65 8.24 -1.97
CA SER A 58 -13.94 8.48 -3.37
C SER A 58 -12.93 7.79 -4.30
N ASN A 59 -13.27 7.75 -5.59
CA ASN A 59 -12.31 7.46 -6.66
C ASN A 59 -11.71 8.77 -7.17
N ALA A 60 -10.49 9.07 -6.76
CA ALA A 60 -9.74 10.18 -7.32
C ALA A 60 -9.51 9.97 -8.82
N VAL A 61 -9.68 11.03 -9.59
CA VAL A 61 -9.36 11.02 -11.03
C VAL A 61 -7.88 10.73 -11.21
N SER A 62 -7.55 9.72 -11.98
CA SER A 62 -6.17 9.39 -12.30
C SER A 62 -5.57 10.48 -13.19
N ARG A 63 -4.29 10.83 -12.96
CA ARG A 63 -3.55 11.78 -13.80
C ARG A 63 -3.39 11.33 -15.26
N TYR A 64 -3.66 10.08 -15.57
CA TYR A 64 -3.64 9.51 -16.92
C TYR A 64 -5.02 9.47 -17.57
N ASP A 65 -6.09 9.74 -16.81
CA ASP A 65 -7.44 9.79 -17.37
C ASP A 65 -7.59 11.00 -18.26
N ARG A 66 -7.93 10.76 -19.52
CA ARG A 66 -8.26 11.81 -20.49
C ARG A 66 -9.69 12.33 -20.31
N LEU A 67 -10.52 11.57 -19.62
CA LEU A 67 -11.95 11.77 -19.47
C LEU A 67 -12.29 11.72 -17.99
N THR A 68 -13.16 12.62 -17.56
CA THR A 68 -13.74 12.60 -16.21
C THR A 68 -15.09 11.91 -16.30
N ARG A 69 -15.29 10.83 -15.54
CA ARG A 69 -16.61 10.21 -15.37
C ARG A 69 -17.32 10.93 -14.23
N THR A 70 -18.47 11.49 -14.52
CA THR A 70 -19.43 11.99 -13.54
C THR A 70 -20.59 11.01 -13.49
N GLU A 71 -20.95 10.56 -12.30
CA GLU A 71 -22.24 9.89 -12.11
C GLU A 71 -23.28 11.00 -12.05
N GLU A 72 -24.24 10.99 -12.96
CA GLU A 72 -25.39 11.89 -12.96
C GLU A 72 -26.56 11.15 -12.33
N ASP A 73 -27.22 11.79 -11.38
CA ASP A 73 -28.51 11.33 -10.85
C ASP A 73 -29.60 11.76 -11.86
N ASP A 74 -30.10 10.79 -12.59
CA ASP A 74 -31.21 11.00 -13.55
C ASP A 74 -32.59 10.95 -12.88
N GLY A 75 -32.63 10.80 -11.55
CA GLY A 75 -33.83 10.77 -10.75
C GLY A 75 -34.57 9.43 -10.73
N TRP A 76 -34.07 8.40 -11.42
CA TRP A 76 -34.71 7.06 -11.43
C TRP A 76 -34.23 6.20 -10.26
N ASP A 77 -33.01 6.39 -9.79
CA ASP A 77 -32.40 5.61 -8.69
C ASP A 77 -32.68 6.21 -7.30
N ALA A 78 -33.66 7.08 -7.18
CA ALA A 78 -34.01 7.75 -5.92
C ALA A 78 -34.50 6.74 -4.87
N GLY A 79 -33.58 6.07 -4.18
CA GLY A 79 -33.89 5.24 -3.01
C GLY A 79 -33.26 3.84 -2.95
N GLU A 80 -32.63 3.33 -4.00
CA GLU A 80 -31.93 2.06 -3.90
C GLU A 80 -30.54 2.24 -3.30
N ALA A 81 -30.32 1.68 -2.10
CA ALA A 81 -29.00 1.60 -1.49
C ALA A 81 -28.11 0.68 -2.33
N LEU A 82 -27.17 1.26 -3.07
CA LEU A 82 -26.17 0.47 -3.82
C LEU A 82 -25.42 -0.46 -2.87
N PRO A 83 -25.17 -1.73 -3.27
CA PRO A 83 -24.48 -2.68 -2.41
C PRO A 83 -23.06 -2.20 -2.07
N PRO A 84 -22.50 -2.61 -0.90
CA PRO A 84 -21.13 -2.30 -0.52
C PRO A 84 -20.15 -2.76 -1.61
N LEU A 85 -19.10 -1.97 -1.84
CA LEU A 85 -18.05 -2.30 -2.80
C LEU A 85 -17.35 -3.61 -2.40
N ARG A 86 -17.45 -4.62 -3.25
CA ARG A 86 -16.73 -5.88 -3.09
C ARG A 86 -15.31 -5.75 -3.65
N THR A 87 -14.40 -6.58 -3.15
CA THR A 87 -13.05 -6.72 -3.72
C THR A 87 -13.13 -7.65 -4.93
N GLU A 88 -12.60 -7.18 -6.05
CA GLU A 88 -12.42 -7.95 -7.29
C GLU A 88 -10.93 -8.23 -7.46
N VAL A 89 -10.58 -9.49 -7.76
CA VAL A 89 -9.20 -9.89 -7.96
C VAL A 89 -9.04 -10.43 -9.37
N SER A 90 -8.23 -9.76 -10.17
CA SER A 90 -7.79 -10.24 -11.48
C SER A 90 -6.43 -10.91 -11.40
N VAL A 91 -6.05 -11.69 -12.41
CA VAL A 91 -4.79 -12.40 -12.47
C VAL A 91 -3.88 -11.78 -13.53
N GLU A 92 -2.61 -11.59 -13.19
CA GLU A 92 -1.56 -11.17 -14.11
C GLU A 92 -0.42 -12.19 -14.09
N VAL A 93 0.05 -12.61 -15.26
CA VAL A 93 1.26 -13.42 -15.41
C VAL A 93 2.46 -12.47 -15.53
N PRO A 94 3.32 -12.35 -14.50
CA PRO A 94 4.43 -11.42 -14.52
C PRO A 94 5.59 -11.96 -15.38
N ARG A 95 6.22 -11.10 -16.16
CA ARG A 95 7.47 -11.43 -16.85
C ARG A 95 8.67 -11.47 -15.92
N SER A 96 8.65 -10.62 -14.90
CA SER A 96 9.64 -10.45 -13.84
C SER A 96 8.94 -10.14 -12.54
N ILE A 97 9.46 -10.63 -11.41
CA ILE A 97 8.91 -10.36 -10.08
C ILE A 97 9.86 -9.54 -9.21
N ILE A 98 11.17 -9.64 -9.44
CA ILE A 98 12.16 -8.83 -8.73
C ILE A 98 12.23 -7.45 -9.39
N THR A 99 11.93 -6.43 -8.61
CA THR A 99 12.03 -5.02 -9.03
C THR A 99 13.24 -4.37 -8.36
N TYR A 100 14.08 -3.69 -9.14
CA TYR A 100 15.27 -3.00 -8.64
C TYR A 100 15.01 -1.50 -8.44
N ASN A 101 15.67 -0.91 -7.45
CA ASN A 101 15.66 0.53 -7.21
C ASN A 101 17.05 1.05 -6.87
N LYS A 102 17.27 2.35 -7.07
CA LYS A 102 18.55 3.06 -6.78
C LYS A 102 18.37 4.15 -5.70
N SER A 103 17.29 4.05 -4.90
CA SER A 103 17.01 5.05 -3.89
C SER A 103 17.99 4.97 -2.72
N PRO A 104 18.71 6.05 -2.38
CA PRO A 104 19.61 6.07 -1.24
C PRO A 104 18.87 6.09 0.11
N ASP A 105 17.56 6.35 0.12
CA ASP A 105 16.74 6.36 1.34
C ASP A 105 16.32 4.96 1.80
N LEU A 106 16.54 3.95 0.97
CA LEU A 106 16.11 2.58 1.24
C LEU A 106 17.31 1.69 1.56
N PRO A 107 17.23 0.86 2.60
CA PRO A 107 18.30 -0.09 2.95
C PRO A 107 18.26 -1.37 2.10
N PHE A 108 17.68 -1.32 0.91
CA PHE A 108 17.57 -2.43 -0.05
C PHE A 108 17.51 -1.89 -1.48
N ASP A 109 18.07 -2.63 -2.41
CA ASP A 109 18.10 -2.28 -3.83
C ASP A 109 17.05 -3.05 -4.66
N ARG A 110 16.40 -4.05 -4.07
CA ARG A 110 15.42 -4.91 -4.75
C ARG A 110 14.23 -5.28 -3.88
N SER A 111 13.09 -5.53 -4.54
CA SER A 111 11.85 -5.90 -3.86
C SER A 111 10.99 -6.83 -4.71
N ILE A 112 10.09 -7.56 -4.02
CA ILE A 112 9.04 -8.37 -4.62
C ILE A 112 7.69 -7.85 -4.15
N ASN A 113 6.73 -7.72 -5.09
CA ASN A 113 5.34 -7.44 -4.81
C ASN A 113 4.46 -8.43 -5.59
N VAL A 114 3.91 -9.40 -4.88
CA VAL A 114 3.11 -10.49 -5.47
C VAL A 114 1.67 -10.07 -5.81
N TYR A 115 1.28 -8.88 -5.39
CA TYR A 115 -0.01 -8.26 -5.68
C TYR A 115 0.18 -6.85 -6.23
N ARG A 116 -0.88 -6.29 -6.87
CA ARG A 116 -1.06 -4.85 -7.12
C ARG A 116 -2.35 -4.40 -6.47
N GLY A 117 -2.33 -3.22 -5.84
CA GLY A 117 -3.38 -2.77 -4.93
C GLY A 117 -3.29 -3.46 -3.57
N CYS A 118 -4.07 -2.99 -2.60
CA CYS A 118 -4.03 -3.52 -1.25
C CYS A 118 -5.38 -3.36 -0.54
N GLU A 119 -5.97 -4.49 -0.19
CA GLU A 119 -7.28 -4.54 0.48
C GLU A 119 -7.27 -3.96 1.90
N HIS A 120 -6.10 -3.75 2.51
CA HIS A 120 -5.99 -3.06 3.81
C HIS A 120 -6.59 -1.65 3.80
N GLY A 121 -6.61 -0.99 2.66
CA GLY A 121 -7.32 0.26 2.46
C GLY A 121 -6.77 1.45 3.24
N CYS A 122 -5.50 1.45 3.64
CA CYS A 122 -4.92 2.61 4.32
C CYS A 122 -5.08 3.88 3.47
N VAL A 123 -5.78 4.90 3.99
CA VAL A 123 -6.05 6.14 3.22
C VAL A 123 -4.77 6.86 2.79
N TYR A 124 -3.76 6.84 3.64
CA TYR A 124 -2.46 7.48 3.45
C TYR A 124 -1.45 6.65 2.66
N CYS A 125 -1.83 5.51 2.09
CA CYS A 125 -0.86 4.61 1.46
C CYS A 125 -0.15 5.28 0.29
N PHE A 126 1.17 5.45 0.40
CA PHE A 126 1.98 6.08 -0.64
C PHE A 126 2.05 5.28 -1.95
N ALA A 127 1.60 4.03 -1.93
CA ALA A 127 1.58 3.16 -3.10
C ALA A 127 0.33 3.37 -3.99
N ARG A 128 -0.70 4.06 -3.50
CA ARG A 128 -1.95 4.33 -4.23
C ARG A 128 -1.74 4.88 -5.65
N PRO A 129 -0.81 5.83 -5.90
CA PRO A 129 -0.53 6.32 -7.24
C PRO A 129 -0.05 5.26 -8.25
N SER A 130 0.35 4.07 -7.78
CA SER A 130 0.73 2.97 -8.68
C SER A 130 -0.46 2.42 -9.49
N HIS A 131 -1.70 2.54 -8.98
CA HIS A 131 -2.92 2.12 -9.68
C HIS A 131 -3.22 2.96 -10.92
N ALA A 132 -2.81 4.23 -10.92
CA ALA A 132 -2.94 5.09 -12.08
C ALA A 132 -2.23 4.55 -13.33
N TYR A 133 -1.13 3.80 -13.19
CA TYR A 133 -0.46 3.13 -14.31
C TYR A 133 -1.25 1.96 -14.91
N LEU A 134 -2.28 1.50 -14.20
CA LEU A 134 -3.19 0.43 -14.65
C LEU A 134 -4.47 1.00 -15.29
N GLY A 135 -4.60 2.33 -15.39
CA GLY A 135 -5.84 3.00 -15.79
C GLY A 135 -6.94 2.88 -14.73
N LEU A 136 -6.55 2.64 -13.46
CA LEU A 136 -7.45 2.52 -12.32
C LEU A 136 -7.27 3.71 -11.37
N SER A 137 -8.33 4.02 -10.59
CA SER A 137 -8.26 5.09 -9.62
C SER A 137 -7.31 4.75 -8.45
N PRO A 138 -6.46 5.69 -8.01
CA PRO A 138 -5.72 5.60 -6.74
C PRO A 138 -6.61 5.62 -5.48
N GLY A 139 -7.88 5.93 -5.62
CA GLY A 139 -8.89 5.94 -4.55
C GLY A 139 -9.39 4.55 -4.18
N LEU A 140 -10.69 4.33 -4.36
CA LEU A 140 -11.34 3.05 -4.01
C LEU A 140 -10.86 1.88 -4.86
N ASP A 141 -10.50 2.09 -6.14
CA ASP A 141 -10.02 0.98 -6.98
C ASP A 141 -8.74 0.37 -6.42
N PHE A 142 -7.86 1.17 -5.78
CA PHE A 142 -6.66 0.64 -5.12
C PHE A 142 -6.96 -0.41 -4.04
N GLU A 143 -8.15 -0.36 -3.44
CA GLU A 143 -8.59 -1.23 -2.36
C GLU A 143 -9.53 -2.35 -2.82
N THR A 144 -10.14 -2.18 -3.99
CA THR A 144 -11.25 -3.04 -4.47
C THR A 144 -10.94 -3.76 -5.77
N ARG A 145 -10.06 -3.24 -6.61
CA ARG A 145 -9.67 -3.84 -7.90
C ARG A 145 -8.22 -4.26 -7.86
N LEU A 146 -8.00 -5.45 -7.33
CA LEU A 146 -6.68 -5.99 -7.06
C LEU A 146 -6.20 -6.91 -8.18
N ILE A 147 -4.87 -7.07 -8.26
CA ILE A 147 -4.26 -8.00 -9.20
C ILE A 147 -3.38 -8.97 -8.41
N ALA A 148 -3.62 -10.27 -8.57
CA ALA A 148 -2.79 -11.34 -8.03
C ALA A 148 -1.85 -11.90 -9.12
N ARG A 149 -0.67 -12.37 -8.71
CA ARG A 149 0.37 -12.93 -9.59
C ARG A 149 0.71 -14.37 -9.16
N PRO A 150 -0.16 -15.35 -9.43
CA PRO A 150 0.00 -16.71 -8.93
C PRO A 150 1.31 -17.37 -9.40
N ASP A 151 1.83 -17.01 -10.57
CA ASP A 151 3.08 -17.54 -11.12
C ASP A 151 4.35 -16.87 -10.55
N ALA A 152 4.18 -15.94 -9.57
CA ALA A 152 5.31 -15.24 -8.96
C ALA A 152 6.37 -16.18 -8.37
N PRO A 153 6.06 -17.31 -7.70
CA PRO A 153 7.06 -18.24 -7.19
C PRO A 153 7.92 -18.85 -8.29
N GLN A 154 7.32 -19.29 -9.40
CA GLN A 154 8.02 -19.89 -10.53
C GLN A 154 8.89 -18.86 -11.27
N VAL A 155 8.39 -17.64 -11.42
CA VAL A 155 9.18 -16.54 -11.99
C VAL A 155 10.35 -16.21 -11.08
N LEU A 156 10.15 -16.17 -9.75
CA LEU A 156 11.19 -15.94 -8.77
C LEU A 156 12.29 -17.01 -8.87
N GLN A 157 11.93 -18.29 -8.92
CA GLN A 157 12.90 -19.37 -9.10
C GLN A 157 13.78 -19.17 -10.35
N ARG A 158 13.17 -18.80 -11.48
CA ARG A 158 13.91 -18.54 -12.72
C ARG A 158 14.86 -17.36 -12.61
N GLU A 159 14.42 -16.27 -11.96
CA GLU A 159 15.24 -15.07 -11.77
C GLU A 159 16.42 -15.35 -10.82
N LEU A 160 16.20 -16.11 -9.74
CA LEU A 160 17.26 -16.51 -8.80
C LEU A 160 18.26 -17.51 -9.41
N ALA A 161 17.82 -18.35 -10.35
CA ALA A 161 18.67 -19.30 -11.07
C ALA A 161 19.53 -18.63 -12.15
N ALA A 162 19.28 -17.38 -12.49
CA ALA A 162 19.99 -16.69 -13.56
C ALA A 162 21.48 -16.54 -13.23
N ARG A 163 22.36 -16.93 -14.15
CA ARG A 163 23.83 -16.94 -13.98
C ARG A 163 24.43 -15.60 -13.47
N ARG A 164 23.79 -14.47 -13.81
CA ARG A 164 24.24 -13.14 -13.41
C ARG A 164 23.53 -12.60 -12.17
N TYR A 165 22.73 -13.42 -11.51
CA TYR A 165 22.04 -12.97 -10.29
C TYR A 165 23.03 -12.80 -9.15
N ALA A 166 23.16 -11.59 -8.64
CA ALA A 166 23.96 -11.28 -7.45
C ALA A 166 23.02 -11.22 -6.24
N VAL A 167 23.26 -12.06 -5.24
CA VAL A 167 22.42 -12.12 -4.03
C VAL A 167 22.55 -10.84 -3.20
N ALA A 168 21.39 -10.29 -2.81
CA ALA A 168 21.27 -9.24 -1.79
C ALA A 168 19.86 -9.32 -1.19
N PRO A 169 19.64 -8.78 0.03
CA PRO A 169 18.34 -8.89 0.68
C PRO A 169 17.17 -8.36 -0.17
N ILE A 170 16.16 -9.19 -0.38
CA ILE A 170 14.92 -8.81 -1.05
C ILE A 170 13.97 -8.19 -0.02
N ALA A 171 13.33 -7.06 -0.35
CA ALA A 171 12.27 -6.48 0.46
C ALA A 171 10.89 -6.93 -0.03
N MET A 172 10.00 -7.31 0.90
CA MET A 172 8.57 -7.58 0.64
C MET A 172 7.71 -6.60 1.45
N GLY A 173 6.59 -6.17 0.87
CA GLY A 173 5.71 -5.19 1.51
C GLY A 173 6.09 -3.74 1.20
N THR A 174 6.70 -3.48 0.05
CA THR A 174 7.17 -2.15 -0.35
C THR A 174 6.14 -1.35 -1.14
N ASN A 175 5.27 -2.02 -1.91
CA ASN A 175 4.22 -1.37 -2.71
C ASN A 175 2.82 -1.90 -2.39
N THR A 176 2.73 -3.13 -1.89
CA THR A 176 1.52 -3.76 -1.36
C THR A 176 1.86 -4.50 -0.08
N ASP A 177 0.87 -4.74 0.78
CA ASP A 177 1.10 -5.60 1.93
C ASP A 177 1.07 -7.08 1.48
N PRO A 178 2.14 -7.85 1.74
CA PRO A 178 2.21 -9.27 1.34
C PRO A 178 1.21 -10.14 2.11
N TYR A 179 0.71 -9.67 3.24
CA TYR A 179 -0.25 -10.37 4.09
C TYR A 179 -1.60 -9.66 4.17
N GLN A 180 -1.98 -8.95 3.09
CA GLN A 180 -3.33 -8.42 2.93
C GLN A 180 -4.37 -9.56 2.87
N PRO A 181 -5.68 -9.29 3.11
CA PRO A 181 -6.69 -10.34 3.26
C PRO A 181 -6.74 -11.39 2.15
N ILE A 182 -6.58 -10.99 0.87
CA ILE A 182 -6.60 -11.92 -0.28
C ILE A 182 -5.48 -12.97 -0.25
N GLU A 183 -4.39 -12.73 0.45
CA GLU A 183 -3.30 -13.71 0.61
C GLU A 183 -3.78 -15.00 1.31
N ARG A 184 -4.89 -14.94 2.07
CA ARG A 184 -5.48 -16.13 2.71
C ARG A 184 -5.88 -17.19 1.67
N GLU A 185 -6.43 -16.74 0.56
CA GLU A 185 -6.94 -17.60 -0.51
C GLU A 185 -5.85 -17.94 -1.53
N HIS A 186 -5.02 -16.96 -1.87
CA HIS A 186 -4.05 -17.10 -2.95
C HIS A 186 -2.73 -17.77 -2.51
N GLY A 187 -2.25 -17.57 -1.28
CA GLY A 187 -1.05 -18.20 -0.74
C GLY A 187 0.27 -17.87 -1.44
N ILE A 188 0.29 -16.83 -2.28
CA ILE A 188 1.43 -16.51 -3.17
C ILE A 188 2.64 -16.05 -2.37
N THR A 189 2.42 -15.26 -1.31
CA THR A 189 3.51 -14.81 -0.41
C THR A 189 4.21 -16.00 0.23
N ARG A 190 3.43 -16.96 0.79
CA ARG A 190 4.00 -18.18 1.38
C ARG A 190 4.81 -18.97 0.37
N ALA A 191 4.30 -19.16 -0.83
CA ALA A 191 5.01 -19.88 -1.89
C ALA A 191 6.32 -19.19 -2.30
N CYS A 192 6.34 -17.85 -2.38
CA CYS A 192 7.58 -17.11 -2.62
C CYS A 192 8.57 -17.22 -1.45
N LEU A 193 8.08 -17.22 -0.19
CA LEU A 193 8.93 -17.43 0.98
C LEU A 193 9.56 -18.81 1.00
N GLN A 194 8.83 -19.85 0.56
CA GLN A 194 9.39 -21.19 0.43
C GLN A 194 10.55 -21.20 -0.57
N VAL A 195 10.37 -20.59 -1.75
CA VAL A 195 11.44 -20.46 -2.75
C VAL A 195 12.68 -19.75 -2.17
N LEU A 196 12.49 -18.65 -1.43
CA LEU A 196 13.59 -17.92 -0.79
C LEU A 196 14.27 -18.76 0.30
N SER A 197 13.50 -19.48 1.10
CA SER A 197 14.00 -20.35 2.16
C SER A 197 14.85 -21.49 1.60
N ASP A 198 14.35 -22.17 0.56
CA ASP A 198 15.04 -23.30 -0.09
C ASP A 198 16.34 -22.85 -0.77
N ALA A 199 16.33 -21.65 -1.36
CA ALA A 199 17.52 -21.06 -1.95
C ALA A 199 18.50 -20.46 -0.93
N GLY A 200 18.21 -20.45 0.37
CA GLY A 200 19.02 -19.76 1.37
C GLY A 200 19.11 -18.25 1.15
N HIS A 201 18.07 -17.64 0.57
CA HIS A 201 18.06 -16.24 0.16
C HIS A 201 17.53 -15.32 1.26
N PRO A 202 18.22 -14.20 1.58
CA PRO A 202 17.77 -13.27 2.62
C PRO A 202 16.56 -12.43 2.20
N VAL A 203 15.60 -12.22 3.14
CA VAL A 203 14.38 -11.43 2.93
C VAL A 203 14.08 -10.51 4.11
N ALA A 204 13.66 -9.28 3.82
CA ALA A 204 13.12 -8.34 4.79
C ALA A 204 11.63 -8.09 4.49
N ILE A 205 10.77 -8.36 5.46
CA ILE A 205 9.32 -8.26 5.29
C ILE A 205 8.79 -7.08 6.08
N VAL A 206 7.89 -6.29 5.48
CA VAL A 206 7.12 -5.25 6.18
C VAL A 206 5.64 -5.54 5.99
N THR A 207 4.89 -5.59 7.09
CA THR A 207 3.45 -5.84 7.04
C THR A 207 2.70 -5.20 8.20
N LYS A 208 1.38 -5.10 8.05
CA LYS A 208 0.38 -4.85 9.09
C LYS A 208 -0.52 -6.09 9.32
N GLY A 209 -0.42 -7.10 8.45
CA GLY A 209 -1.32 -8.24 8.40
C GLY A 209 -1.02 -9.32 9.46
N THR A 210 -2.09 -9.95 9.97
CA THR A 210 -1.98 -11.08 10.92
C THR A 210 -1.61 -12.39 10.23
N LEU A 211 -1.81 -12.51 8.92
CA LEU A 211 -1.53 -13.74 8.17
C LEU A 211 -0.06 -14.16 8.20
N ILE A 212 0.86 -13.26 8.56
CA ILE A 212 2.27 -13.60 8.75
C ILE A 212 2.46 -14.71 9.81
N GLU A 213 1.55 -14.85 10.76
CA GLU A 213 1.60 -15.91 11.78
C GLU A 213 1.43 -17.32 11.19
N ARG A 214 0.75 -17.45 10.05
CA ARG A 214 0.65 -18.70 9.29
C ARG A 214 2.03 -19.22 8.86
N ASP A 215 2.94 -18.32 8.60
CA ASP A 215 4.24 -18.61 7.97
C ASP A 215 5.39 -18.61 8.99
N ILE A 216 5.08 -18.67 10.31
CA ILE A 216 6.08 -18.73 11.40
C ILE A 216 7.01 -19.93 11.25
N ASP A 217 6.53 -21.04 10.74
CA ASP A 217 7.32 -22.25 10.48
C ASP A 217 8.51 -21.96 9.54
N ILE A 218 8.26 -21.35 8.39
CA ILE A 218 9.28 -20.93 7.42
C ILE A 218 10.16 -19.83 8.00
N LEU A 219 9.53 -18.79 8.57
CA LEU A 219 10.23 -17.61 9.06
C LEU A 219 11.16 -17.92 10.24
N SER A 220 10.78 -18.82 11.15
CA SER A 220 11.63 -19.23 12.28
C SER A 220 12.85 -20.04 11.82
N ASP A 221 12.69 -20.90 10.81
CA ASP A 221 13.83 -21.59 10.19
C ASP A 221 14.78 -20.60 9.52
N MET A 222 14.26 -19.69 8.69
CA MET A 222 15.04 -18.62 8.08
C MET A 222 15.73 -17.73 9.11
N ALA A 223 15.08 -17.45 10.25
CA ALA A 223 15.67 -16.66 11.33
C ALA A 223 16.87 -17.35 11.98
N ARG A 224 16.80 -18.66 12.23
CA ARG A 224 17.95 -19.45 12.74
C ARG A 224 19.16 -19.38 11.80
N ARG A 225 18.92 -19.32 10.50
CA ARG A 225 19.96 -19.17 9.46
C ARG A 225 20.40 -17.73 9.23
N GLY A 226 19.79 -16.74 9.89
CA GLY A 226 20.10 -15.31 9.70
C GLY A 226 19.61 -14.74 8.36
N LEU A 227 18.53 -15.30 7.80
CA LEU A 227 18.01 -14.98 6.47
C LEU A 227 16.77 -14.07 6.49
N VAL A 228 16.18 -13.78 7.66
CA VAL A 228 14.94 -13.00 7.70
C VAL A 228 14.95 -11.91 8.76
N ARG A 229 14.28 -10.80 8.45
CA ARG A 229 13.86 -9.76 9.38
C ARG A 229 12.42 -9.36 9.06
N VAL A 230 11.64 -9.10 10.11
CA VAL A 230 10.23 -8.70 9.97
C VAL A 230 10.02 -7.33 10.61
N GLY A 231 9.39 -6.41 9.87
CA GLY A 231 8.91 -5.13 10.37
C GLY A 231 7.40 -5.14 10.50
N ILE A 232 6.88 -4.83 11.69
CA ILE A 232 5.45 -4.67 11.93
C ILE A 232 5.13 -3.18 12.07
N SER A 233 4.28 -2.66 11.18
CA SER A 233 3.87 -1.26 11.22
C SER A 233 2.77 -1.05 12.25
N VAL A 234 3.01 -0.12 13.18
CA VAL A 234 2.04 0.36 14.18
C VAL A 234 1.96 1.88 14.05
N THR A 235 0.87 2.37 13.48
CA THR A 235 0.69 3.79 13.16
C THR A 235 0.15 4.60 14.34
N THR A 236 -0.62 3.93 15.20
CA THR A 236 -1.25 4.46 16.41
C THR A 236 -1.59 3.30 17.34
N LEU A 237 -1.76 3.59 18.62
CA LEU A 237 -2.32 2.65 19.62
C LEU A 237 -3.82 2.89 19.83
N ASP A 238 -4.35 4.02 19.35
CA ASP A 238 -5.78 4.32 19.37
C ASP A 238 -6.52 3.43 18.35
N ALA A 239 -7.40 2.56 18.85
CA ALA A 239 -8.18 1.65 18.03
C ALA A 239 -9.18 2.37 17.10
N ARG A 240 -9.74 3.51 17.53
CA ARG A 240 -10.68 4.32 16.74
C ARG A 240 -9.95 4.98 15.58
N LEU A 241 -8.84 5.66 15.86
CA LEU A 241 -8.02 6.29 14.83
C LEU A 241 -7.51 5.24 13.82
N SER A 242 -7.02 4.10 14.31
CA SER A 242 -6.59 2.98 13.45
C SER A 242 -7.71 2.52 12.53
N ARG A 243 -8.93 2.32 13.06
CA ARG A 243 -10.07 1.86 12.26
C ARG A 243 -10.47 2.85 11.18
N LEU A 244 -10.38 4.15 11.46
CA LEU A 244 -10.68 5.21 10.48
C LEU A 244 -9.63 5.30 9.36
N MET A 245 -8.33 5.19 9.72
CA MET A 245 -7.23 5.32 8.75
C MET A 245 -6.94 4.04 7.96
N GLU A 246 -7.18 2.89 8.58
CA GLU A 246 -6.75 1.56 8.15
C GLU A 246 -7.88 0.54 8.36
N PRO A 247 -9.02 0.68 7.69
CA PRO A 247 -10.27 0.01 8.07
C PRO A 247 -10.20 -1.52 8.05
N ARG A 248 -9.36 -2.11 7.21
CA ARG A 248 -9.19 -3.57 7.05
C ARG A 248 -7.87 -4.11 7.60
N VAL A 249 -7.13 -3.27 8.32
CA VAL A 249 -5.91 -3.69 9.04
C VAL A 249 -6.29 -4.20 10.44
N PRO A 250 -5.57 -5.19 10.97
CA PRO A 250 -5.73 -5.63 12.36
C PRO A 250 -5.57 -4.48 13.36
N ALA A 251 -6.39 -4.49 14.42
CA ALA A 251 -6.33 -3.49 15.48
C ALA A 251 -4.91 -3.35 16.07
N PRO A 252 -4.53 -2.18 16.62
CA PRO A 252 -3.19 -1.95 17.16
C PRO A 252 -2.75 -2.99 18.19
N LYS A 253 -3.62 -3.35 19.14
CA LYS A 253 -3.37 -4.40 20.14
C LYS A 253 -2.99 -5.74 19.46
N ARG A 254 -3.66 -6.08 18.36
CA ARG A 254 -3.39 -7.31 17.61
C ARG A 254 -2.03 -7.25 16.89
N ARG A 255 -1.63 -6.09 16.39
CA ARG A 255 -0.29 -5.89 15.79
C ARG A 255 0.84 -6.00 16.82
N ILE A 256 0.63 -5.49 18.03
CA ILE A 256 1.58 -5.70 19.15
C ILE A 256 1.66 -7.19 19.51
N GLU A 257 0.54 -7.91 19.50
CA GLU A 257 0.53 -9.36 19.74
C GLU A 257 1.29 -10.13 18.66
N ILE A 258 1.21 -9.72 17.38
CA ILE A 258 2.02 -10.31 16.30
C ILE A 258 3.51 -10.14 16.58
N ILE A 259 3.94 -8.95 17.03
CA ILE A 259 5.34 -8.71 17.42
C ILE A 259 5.77 -9.73 18.47
N ARG A 260 4.93 -9.96 19.48
CA ARG A 260 5.21 -10.90 20.58
C ARG A 260 5.37 -12.33 20.07
N ARG A 261 4.43 -12.81 19.27
CA ARG A 261 4.45 -14.18 18.73
C ARG A 261 5.65 -14.44 17.82
N LEU A 262 5.96 -13.49 16.94
CA LEU A 262 7.14 -13.58 16.08
C LEU A 262 8.44 -13.57 16.90
N ALA A 263 8.54 -12.70 17.90
CA ALA A 263 9.70 -12.64 18.78
C ALA A 263 9.88 -13.92 19.61
N GLN A 264 8.80 -14.51 20.12
CA GLN A 264 8.79 -15.80 20.82
C GLN A 264 9.25 -16.96 19.92
N ALA A 265 8.93 -16.90 18.63
CA ALA A 265 9.41 -17.84 17.62
C ALA A 265 10.89 -17.60 17.18
N GLY A 266 11.60 -16.67 17.83
CA GLY A 266 13.00 -16.36 17.54
C GLY A 266 13.22 -15.47 16.32
N ILE A 267 12.16 -14.97 15.70
CA ILE A 267 12.23 -14.12 14.50
C ILE A 267 12.62 -12.69 14.90
N PRO A 268 13.66 -12.08 14.29
CA PRO A 268 14.04 -10.69 14.56
C PRO A 268 12.95 -9.72 14.10
N VAL A 269 12.28 -9.05 15.07
CA VAL A 269 11.20 -8.10 14.78
C VAL A 269 11.64 -6.67 14.99
N ARG A 270 11.20 -5.79 14.07
CA ARG A 270 11.28 -4.33 14.16
C ARG A 270 9.88 -3.77 14.39
N VAL A 271 9.69 -2.94 15.40
CA VAL A 271 8.50 -2.08 15.50
C VAL A 271 8.69 -0.85 14.62
N MET A 272 7.71 -0.60 13.74
CA MET A 272 7.74 0.52 12.79
C MET A 272 6.63 1.51 13.14
N ALA A 273 6.98 2.63 13.78
CA ALA A 273 6.06 3.75 13.99
C ALA A 273 5.89 4.51 12.66
N SER A 274 5.07 3.96 11.75
CA SER A 274 5.01 4.41 10.35
C SER A 274 3.64 4.23 9.69
N PRO A 275 3.11 5.32 9.09
CA PRO A 275 3.59 6.69 9.17
C PRO A 275 3.20 7.37 10.48
N MET A 276 4.02 8.33 10.94
CA MET A 276 3.63 9.30 11.96
C MET A 276 2.93 10.48 11.31
N ILE A 277 1.73 10.79 11.76
CA ILE A 277 0.94 11.92 11.26
C ILE A 277 1.10 13.09 12.23
N PRO A 278 1.66 14.24 11.76
CA PRO A 278 1.90 15.40 12.61
C PRO A 278 0.63 15.87 13.32
N ALA A 279 0.74 16.15 14.61
CA ALA A 279 -0.36 16.60 15.47
C ALA A 279 -1.57 15.63 15.57
N LEU A 280 -1.44 14.38 15.06
CA LEU A 280 -2.49 13.37 15.15
C LEU A 280 -1.98 12.08 15.83
N SER A 281 -1.02 11.37 15.23
CA SER A 281 -0.47 10.12 15.81
C SER A 281 0.98 10.23 16.29
N ASP A 282 1.70 11.28 15.93
CA ASP A 282 3.08 11.48 16.40
C ASP A 282 3.22 11.66 17.93
N PRO A 283 2.19 12.14 18.70
CA PRO A 283 2.28 12.13 20.16
C PRO A 283 2.46 10.74 20.77
N GLU A 284 2.03 9.68 20.07
CA GLU A 284 2.11 8.29 20.53
C GLU A 284 3.45 7.61 20.23
N LEU A 285 4.42 8.32 19.61
CA LEU A 285 5.67 7.73 19.13
C LEU A 285 6.38 6.89 20.20
N GLU A 286 6.62 7.45 21.38
CA GLU A 286 7.31 6.77 22.47
C GLU A 286 6.53 5.59 23.02
N ALA A 287 5.20 5.72 23.11
CA ALA A 287 4.32 4.66 23.58
C ALA A 287 4.29 3.47 22.61
N ILE A 288 4.28 3.73 21.29
CA ILE A 288 4.36 2.69 20.25
C ILE A 288 5.69 1.93 20.35
N LEU A 289 6.80 2.66 20.54
CA LEU A 289 8.12 2.03 20.67
C LEU A 289 8.24 1.20 21.93
N ALA A 290 7.71 1.69 23.07
CA ALA A 290 7.67 0.97 24.33
C ALA A 290 6.83 -0.31 24.21
N ALA A 291 5.60 -0.22 23.69
CA ALA A 291 4.74 -1.39 23.47
C ALA A 291 5.40 -2.43 22.55
N GLY A 292 6.10 -1.98 21.50
CA GLY A 292 6.86 -2.87 20.62
C GLY A 292 8.02 -3.54 21.33
N LYS A 293 8.77 -2.81 22.17
CA LYS A 293 9.87 -3.35 23.00
C LYS A 293 9.37 -4.41 23.97
N ASP A 294 8.30 -4.11 24.71
CA ASP A 294 7.67 -5.02 25.67
C ASP A 294 7.13 -6.30 25.03
N ALA A 295 6.75 -6.19 23.74
CA ALA A 295 6.37 -7.34 22.92
C ALA A 295 7.57 -8.12 22.35
N GLY A 296 8.81 -7.68 22.57
CA GLY A 296 10.03 -8.38 22.15
C GLY A 296 10.68 -7.84 20.86
N ALA A 297 10.25 -6.69 20.35
CA ALA A 297 10.95 -6.06 19.23
C ALA A 297 12.40 -5.72 19.62
N ARG A 298 13.34 -6.00 18.70
CA ARG A 298 14.77 -5.72 18.89
C ARG A 298 15.21 -4.40 18.28
N SER A 299 14.47 -3.92 17.29
CA SER A 299 14.80 -2.69 16.58
C SER A 299 13.55 -1.86 16.30
N ALA A 300 13.76 -0.58 16.02
CA ALA A 300 12.70 0.37 15.71
C ALA A 300 13.04 1.21 14.47
N SER A 301 11.99 1.73 13.85
CA SER A 301 12.09 2.76 12.82
C SER A 301 10.83 3.62 12.81
N TRP A 302 10.91 4.78 12.18
CA TRP A 302 9.78 5.67 11.95
C TRP A 302 9.88 6.33 10.59
N ILE A 303 8.74 6.73 10.05
CA ILE A 303 8.62 7.51 8.83
C ILE A 303 7.51 8.52 9.04
N MET A 304 7.72 9.77 8.64
CA MET A 304 6.68 10.78 8.62
C MET A 304 5.67 10.49 7.49
N LEU A 305 4.45 10.96 7.64
CA LEU A 305 3.41 10.87 6.62
C LEU A 305 3.90 11.46 5.29
N ARG A 306 3.67 10.73 4.21
CA ARG A 306 4.00 11.15 2.83
C ARG A 306 2.74 11.22 2.00
N LEU A 307 2.57 12.30 1.26
CA LEU A 307 1.38 12.55 0.45
C LEU A 307 1.69 12.70 -1.05
N PRO A 308 2.32 11.70 -1.70
CA PRO A 308 2.66 11.83 -3.11
C PRO A 308 1.40 11.86 -3.98
N ARG A 309 1.31 12.87 -4.86
CA ARG A 309 0.33 12.95 -5.94
C ARG A 309 -1.11 12.82 -5.41
N GLU A 310 -1.88 11.83 -5.90
CA GLU A 310 -3.29 11.59 -5.57
C GLU A 310 -3.53 11.25 -4.08
N VAL A 311 -2.48 10.88 -3.34
CA VAL A 311 -2.62 10.61 -1.89
C VAL A 311 -2.94 11.89 -1.12
N SER A 312 -2.43 13.06 -1.55
CA SER A 312 -2.70 14.32 -0.87
C SER A 312 -4.19 14.68 -0.85
N PRO A 313 -4.89 14.76 -1.98
CA PRO A 313 -6.33 15.04 -1.96
C PRO A 313 -7.15 13.98 -1.21
N LEU A 314 -6.81 12.70 -1.30
CA LEU A 314 -7.51 11.64 -0.58
C LEU A 314 -7.39 11.78 0.95
N VAL A 315 -6.20 12.12 1.44
CA VAL A 315 -5.98 12.34 2.88
C VAL A 315 -6.64 13.64 3.33
N GLN A 316 -6.64 14.71 2.53
CA GLN A 316 -7.34 15.95 2.86
C GLN A 316 -8.86 15.73 2.93
N GLU A 317 -9.45 14.96 2.02
CA GLU A 317 -10.86 14.57 2.05
C GLU A 317 -11.17 13.80 3.35
N TRP A 318 -10.34 12.81 3.68
CA TRP A 318 -10.45 12.03 4.90
C TRP A 318 -10.34 12.89 6.18
N LEU A 319 -9.39 13.83 6.21
CA LEU A 319 -9.23 14.77 7.34
C LEU A 319 -10.45 15.67 7.48
N ALA A 320 -10.99 16.19 6.39
CA ALA A 320 -12.19 17.04 6.41
C ALA A 320 -13.43 16.27 6.93
N GLN A 321 -13.50 14.97 6.66
CA GLN A 321 -14.60 14.11 7.10
C GLN A 321 -14.49 13.72 8.58
N HIS A 322 -13.28 13.36 9.05
CA HIS A 322 -13.10 12.74 10.37
C HIS A 322 -12.50 13.66 11.43
N TYR A 323 -11.73 14.66 11.01
CA TYR A 323 -11.02 15.61 11.88
C TYR A 323 -11.05 17.05 11.35
N PRO A 324 -12.26 17.62 11.06
CA PRO A 324 -12.38 18.94 10.44
C PRO A 324 -11.65 20.03 11.24
N ASP A 325 -11.74 20.00 12.58
CA ASP A 325 -11.10 20.98 13.46
C ASP A 325 -9.58 20.90 13.50
N ARG A 326 -9.00 19.76 13.10
CA ARG A 326 -7.54 19.51 13.11
C ARG A 326 -6.93 19.49 11.70
N ALA A 327 -7.73 19.37 10.65
CA ALA A 327 -7.28 19.23 9.27
C ALA A 327 -6.31 20.35 8.86
N GLY A 328 -6.66 21.61 9.12
CA GLY A 328 -5.80 22.75 8.82
C GLY A 328 -4.46 22.69 9.53
N ARG A 329 -4.45 22.35 10.83
CA ARG A 329 -3.22 22.25 11.64
C ARG A 329 -2.31 21.10 11.14
N ILE A 330 -2.88 19.94 10.83
CA ILE A 330 -2.13 18.78 10.33
C ILE A 330 -1.45 19.12 9.01
N MET A 331 -2.21 19.68 8.06
CA MET A 331 -1.68 20.06 6.75
C MET A 331 -0.65 21.20 6.85
N ALA A 332 -0.85 22.16 7.73
CA ALA A 332 0.13 23.24 7.97
C ALA A 332 1.47 22.66 8.46
N ARG A 333 1.47 21.71 9.41
CA ARG A 333 2.68 21.05 9.89
C ARG A 333 3.36 20.22 8.82
N LEU A 334 2.60 19.52 7.99
CA LEU A 334 3.17 18.77 6.84
C LEU A 334 3.85 19.72 5.85
N ARG A 335 3.19 20.82 5.50
CA ARG A 335 3.76 21.82 4.58
C ARG A 335 5.01 22.50 5.15
N GLU A 336 5.01 22.82 6.44
CA GLU A 336 6.19 23.36 7.14
C GLU A 336 7.41 22.42 6.96
N MET A 337 7.22 21.12 7.09
CA MET A 337 8.29 20.12 6.92
C MET A 337 8.70 19.88 5.48
N HIS A 338 7.91 20.29 4.51
CA HIS A 338 8.13 20.05 3.08
C HIS A 338 8.26 21.34 2.27
N GLY A 339 8.72 22.43 2.88
CA GLY A 339 8.99 23.69 2.19
C GLY A 339 7.76 24.37 1.61
N GLY A 340 6.59 24.24 2.26
CA GLY A 340 5.33 24.82 1.84
C GLY A 340 4.45 23.91 0.97
N ALA A 341 4.99 22.78 0.49
CA ALA A 341 4.25 21.79 -0.30
C ALA A 341 3.66 20.66 0.57
N ASP A 342 2.64 19.97 0.08
CA ASP A 342 2.06 18.80 0.77
C ASP A 342 3.04 17.62 0.82
N TYR A 343 4.00 17.58 -0.09
CA TYR A 343 5.02 16.52 -0.20
C TYR A 343 6.27 16.99 -0.92
N ASP A 344 7.43 16.61 -0.39
CA ASP A 344 8.73 16.78 -1.03
C ASP A 344 9.29 15.40 -1.42
N SER A 345 9.54 15.19 -2.71
CA SER A 345 10.03 13.91 -3.24
C SER A 345 11.54 13.74 -3.15
N ARG A 346 12.30 14.78 -2.76
CA ARG A 346 13.76 14.76 -2.68
C ARG A 346 14.26 13.69 -1.72
N TRP A 347 15.30 13.01 -2.11
CA TRP A 347 15.95 12.01 -1.28
C TRP A 347 16.51 12.63 0.00
N GLY A 348 16.51 11.88 1.10
CA GLY A 348 16.86 12.35 2.42
C GLY A 348 15.77 13.13 3.15
N GLN A 349 14.85 13.76 2.43
CA GLN A 349 13.78 14.60 2.99
C GLN A 349 12.40 13.93 2.95
N ARG A 350 12.08 13.21 1.88
CA ARG A 350 10.74 12.68 1.61
C ARG A 350 10.16 11.77 2.69
N MET A 351 11.01 11.18 3.55
CA MET A 351 10.56 10.24 4.60
C MET A 351 10.51 10.87 5.99
N ARG A 352 11.16 12.00 6.19
CA ARG A 352 11.30 12.62 7.52
C ARG A 352 10.86 14.07 7.56
N GLY A 353 10.90 14.77 6.40
CA GLY A 353 10.77 16.21 6.34
C GLY A 353 12.03 16.94 6.83
N THR A 354 11.94 18.25 6.91
CA THR A 354 12.97 19.16 7.38
C THR A 354 12.39 20.19 8.35
N GLY A 355 13.25 20.97 9.02
CA GLY A 355 12.86 22.05 9.93
C GLY A 355 12.56 21.58 11.36
N PRO A 356 12.23 22.55 12.24
CA PRO A 356 12.20 22.33 13.69
C PRO A 356 11.25 21.20 14.14
N TYR A 357 10.10 21.07 13.50
CA TYR A 357 9.14 20.02 13.87
C TYR A 357 9.66 18.63 13.52
N ALA A 358 10.22 18.45 12.32
CA ALA A 358 10.81 17.19 11.88
C ALA A 358 12.00 16.80 12.78
N GLU A 359 12.85 17.78 13.14
CA GLU A 359 13.98 17.58 14.03
C GLU A 359 13.55 17.19 15.45
N MET A 360 12.50 17.82 15.97
CA MET A 360 11.90 17.47 17.27
C MET A 360 11.44 16.00 17.28
N VAL A 361 10.68 15.56 16.27
CA VAL A 361 10.23 14.16 16.19
C VAL A 361 11.41 13.20 16.06
N ALA A 362 12.42 13.55 15.24
CA ALA A 362 13.63 12.77 15.09
C ALA A 362 14.41 12.67 16.43
N GLN A 363 14.49 13.75 17.21
CA GLN A 363 15.12 13.76 18.52
C GLN A 363 14.36 12.90 19.53
N ARG A 364 13.03 13.03 19.58
CA ARG A 364 12.16 12.18 20.42
C ARG A 364 12.38 10.70 20.11
N PHE A 365 12.43 10.33 18.83
CA PHE A 365 12.73 8.96 18.42
C PHE A 365 14.12 8.51 18.92
N ARG A 366 15.17 9.30 18.71
CA ARG A 366 16.54 8.94 19.17
C ARG A 366 16.61 8.71 20.68
N VAL A 367 15.98 9.61 21.47
CA VAL A 367 15.93 9.49 22.92
C VAL A 367 15.17 8.24 23.35
N ALA A 368 13.98 7.99 22.75
CA ALA A 368 13.18 6.82 23.08
C ALA A 368 13.91 5.51 22.74
N VAL A 369 14.51 5.41 21.57
CA VAL A 369 15.28 4.23 21.14
C VAL A 369 16.44 3.95 22.09
N LYS A 370 17.21 4.99 22.47
CA LYS A 370 18.31 4.86 23.43
C LYS A 370 17.80 4.39 24.80
N ARG A 371 16.74 5.00 25.34
CA ARG A 371 16.14 4.65 26.63
C ARG A 371 15.62 3.21 26.65
N LEU A 372 15.00 2.76 25.55
CA LEU A 372 14.41 1.42 25.46
C LEU A 372 15.42 0.34 25.04
N GLY A 373 16.66 0.68 24.73
CA GLY A 373 17.67 -0.26 24.24
C GLY A 373 17.28 -0.91 22.90
N LEU A 374 16.56 -0.18 22.01
CA LEU A 374 16.21 -0.63 20.68
C LEU A 374 17.32 -0.25 19.67
N GLN A 375 17.53 -1.08 18.67
CA GLN A 375 18.46 -0.79 17.58
C GLN A 375 17.74 -0.01 16.47
N THR A 376 18.44 0.89 15.79
CA THR A 376 17.94 1.57 14.57
C THR A 376 18.31 0.81 13.30
N ALA A 377 19.52 0.23 13.27
CA ALA A 377 19.92 -0.71 12.23
C ALA A 377 19.42 -2.12 12.56
N GLY A 378 19.07 -2.88 11.56
CA GLY A 378 18.80 -4.32 11.76
C GLY A 378 20.10 -5.12 11.70
N THR A 379 20.14 -6.29 12.33
CA THR A 379 21.23 -7.25 12.15
C THR A 379 21.44 -7.53 10.66
N PRO A 380 22.68 -7.52 10.15
CA PRO A 380 22.94 -7.90 8.77
C PRO A 380 22.41 -9.30 8.47
N MET A 381 21.81 -9.48 7.31
CA MET A 381 21.35 -10.79 6.85
C MET A 381 22.46 -11.48 6.07
N ARG A 382 22.50 -12.81 6.17
CA ARG A 382 23.50 -13.64 5.50
C ARG A 382 23.16 -13.81 4.02
N CYS A 383 24.12 -13.55 3.15
CA CYS A 383 24.04 -13.78 1.71
C CYS A 383 24.88 -15.00 1.26
N ASP A 384 25.78 -15.46 2.11
CA ASP A 384 26.71 -16.56 1.83
C ASP A 384 26.05 -17.94 1.78
N LEU A 385 24.82 -18.06 2.31
CA LEU A 385 24.02 -19.28 2.27
C LEU A 385 23.26 -19.44 0.96
N PHE A 386 23.24 -18.42 0.11
CA PHE A 386 22.48 -18.49 -1.12
C PHE A 386 23.01 -19.57 -2.07
N ARG A 387 22.07 -20.37 -2.59
CA ARG A 387 22.31 -21.36 -3.65
C ARG A 387 21.25 -21.15 -4.74
N PRO A 388 21.67 -20.94 -6.00
CA PRO A 388 20.71 -20.79 -7.09
C PRO A 388 19.78 -22.01 -7.17
N PRO A 389 18.47 -21.81 -7.34
CA PRO A 389 17.54 -22.91 -7.54
C PRO A 389 17.89 -23.74 -8.77
N VAL A 390 17.77 -25.07 -8.67
CA VAL A 390 17.88 -25.97 -9.82
C VAL A 390 16.51 -26.01 -10.51
N LEU A 391 16.49 -25.59 -11.78
CA LEU A 391 15.25 -25.60 -12.55
C LEU A 391 14.98 -27.02 -13.11
N PRO A 392 13.69 -27.41 -13.25
CA PRO A 392 13.35 -28.67 -13.92
C PRO A 392 13.97 -28.73 -15.32
N GLY A 393 14.65 -29.83 -15.64
CA GLY A 393 15.34 -29.99 -16.91
C GLY A 393 16.72 -29.33 -17.03
N ALA A 394 17.22 -28.69 -15.98
CA ALA A 394 18.60 -28.24 -15.96
C ALA A 394 19.56 -29.45 -15.86
N GLN A 395 20.53 -29.52 -16.78
CA GLN A 395 21.59 -30.47 -16.69
C GLN A 395 22.42 -30.18 -15.43
N MET A 396 22.48 -31.14 -14.51
CA MET A 396 23.37 -31.03 -13.36
C MET A 396 24.82 -31.04 -13.85
N SER A 397 25.63 -30.07 -13.42
CA SER A 397 27.07 -30.09 -13.64
C SER A 397 27.63 -31.33 -12.94
N LEU A 398 28.31 -32.16 -13.66
CA LEU A 398 28.98 -33.39 -13.14
C LEU A 398 30.37 -33.08 -12.57
N PHE A 399 30.78 -31.79 -12.55
CA PHE A 399 32.10 -31.36 -12.09
C PHE A 399 32.00 -30.12 -11.19
#